data_808e51ce128b39a00214a63032fad509
#
_entry.id   808e51ce128b39a00214a63032fad509
#
_cell.length_a   1.000
_cell.length_b   1.000
_cell.length_c   1.000
_cell.angle_alpha   90.00
_cell.angle_beta   90.00
_cell.angle_gamma   90.00
#
_symmetry.space_group_name_H-M   'P 1'
#
loop_
_entity.id
_entity.type
_entity.pdbx_description
1 polymer ?
#
loop_
_entity_poly.entity_id
_entity_poly.type
_entity_poly.pdbx_seq_one_letter_code
_entity_poly.pdbx_strand_id
1 'polypeptide(L)'
;MCSLAHSACTGKSREFNAVSVPLTDGGEGFSTILTSGADGEHRKFEARDSLGRQKTVHFGLCRAERLPPKAGEFLSLNGSEKIAILEMASVVGLADLKQEERNPWNTTTLGVGELMREVAGLGVDLILLGIGGSSTNDAGLGALSSLGLRFLDQDGRRIEVPCPSSWNQVTRIETDDLMALPPVVIACDVKNRLLGPEGATHQFGPQKGLPENELADLEAAVTDMLAKLAQNFPTAREISEMPGTGAAGGIGFGLSLNYETSLKPGFSLLDHWFGLEEQIGKSDLILTGEGRFDRTSMSGKGPFEVIRLAHRYKRKCLVLAGSVEEEARRECIDRFPLCSIEAFGREDLTLEENFSQAPSLFKAKLETLLPS
;
A
#
# COMPACT_ATOMS: atom_id res chain seq x y z
N MET A 1 -0.64 -2.92 18.50
CA MET A 1 -0.76 -1.59 19.17
C MET A 1 -2.22 -1.21 19.47
N CYS A 2 -3.15 -1.23 18.51
CA CYS A 2 -4.57 -0.90 18.79
C CYS A 2 -5.20 -1.73 19.93
N SER A 3 -5.00 -3.05 19.95
CA SER A 3 -5.51 -3.92 21.02
C SER A 3 -4.90 -3.61 22.38
N LEU A 4 -3.62 -3.22 22.42
CA LEU A 4 -2.95 -2.80 23.66
C LEU A 4 -3.49 -1.47 24.17
N ALA A 5 -3.72 -0.50 23.25
CA ALA A 5 -4.34 0.78 23.58
C ALA A 5 -5.76 0.57 24.11
N HIS A 6 -6.56 -0.24 23.44
CA HIS A 6 -7.91 -0.60 23.86
C HIS A 6 -7.91 -1.22 25.27
N SER A 7 -7.06 -2.22 25.51
CA SER A 7 -6.95 -2.87 26.83
C SER A 7 -6.48 -1.91 27.92
N ALA A 8 -5.56 -0.99 27.62
CA ALA A 8 -5.11 0.01 28.58
C ALA A 8 -6.20 1.03 28.93
N CYS A 9 -7.04 1.41 27.95
CA CYS A 9 -8.18 2.31 28.19
C CYS A 9 -9.28 1.64 29.01
N THR A 10 -9.64 0.39 28.72
CA THR A 10 -10.72 -0.34 29.37
C THR A 10 -10.34 -0.90 30.75
N GLY A 11 -9.05 -1.06 31.05
CA GLY A 11 -8.55 -1.59 32.34
C GLY A 11 -8.43 -0.56 33.46
N LYS A 12 -8.68 0.74 33.24
CA LYS A 12 -8.67 1.77 34.27
C LYS A 12 -10.06 1.95 34.88
N SER A 13 -10.12 2.40 36.16
CA SER A 13 -11.32 2.58 36.95
C SER A 13 -12.35 3.59 36.41
N ARG A 14 -12.05 4.33 35.37
CA ARG A 14 -13.01 5.11 34.58
C ARG A 14 -13.50 4.28 33.40
N GLU A 15 -14.80 4.24 33.19
CA GLU A 15 -15.45 3.64 32.04
C GLU A 15 -15.12 4.45 30.76
N PHE A 16 -14.01 4.12 30.11
CA PHE A 16 -13.76 4.59 28.76
C PHE A 16 -14.53 3.71 27.77
N ASN A 17 -15.37 4.33 26.97
CA ASN A 17 -15.93 3.68 25.79
C ASN A 17 -14.90 3.78 24.65
N ALA A 18 -14.05 2.77 24.51
CA ALA A 18 -12.98 2.75 23.51
C ALA A 18 -13.43 2.05 22.23
N VAL A 19 -13.32 2.76 21.09
CA VAL A 19 -13.53 2.20 19.77
C VAL A 19 -12.18 2.07 19.08
N SER A 20 -11.85 0.86 18.63
CA SER A 20 -10.61 0.58 17.88
C SER A 20 -10.90 0.51 16.39
N VAL A 21 -10.24 1.37 15.63
CA VAL A 21 -10.27 1.34 14.16
C VAL A 21 -8.85 1.08 13.67
N PRO A 22 -8.60 -0.05 13.01
CA PRO A 22 -7.27 -0.33 12.46
C PRO A 22 -6.98 0.63 11.31
N LEU A 23 -5.73 1.09 11.22
CA LEU A 23 -5.27 2.01 10.19
C LEU A 23 -4.37 1.28 9.20
N THR A 24 -4.59 1.51 7.92
CA THR A 24 -3.72 1.08 6.82
C THR A 24 -3.80 2.13 5.70
N ASP A 25 -2.74 2.31 4.96
CA ASP A 25 -2.63 3.22 3.82
C ASP A 25 -2.51 2.49 2.47
N GLY A 26 -2.94 1.23 2.43
CA GLY A 26 -2.77 0.35 1.25
C GLY A 26 -1.49 -0.50 1.31
N GLY A 27 -0.69 -0.39 2.40
CA GLY A 27 0.50 -1.20 2.66
C GLY A 27 0.21 -2.47 3.46
N GLU A 28 1.19 -2.85 4.28
CA GLU A 28 1.13 -4.05 5.11
C GLU A 28 -0.15 -4.13 5.95
N GLY A 29 -0.83 -5.29 5.91
CA GLY A 29 -2.05 -5.56 6.65
C GLY A 29 -3.33 -5.08 5.96
N PHE A 30 -3.24 -4.41 4.81
CA PHE A 30 -4.39 -3.90 4.07
C PHE A 30 -5.44 -4.98 3.81
N SER A 31 -5.03 -6.10 3.24
CA SER A 31 -5.94 -7.21 2.94
C SER A 31 -6.57 -7.77 4.21
N THR A 32 -5.77 -8.02 5.25
CA THR A 32 -6.25 -8.58 6.51
C THR A 32 -7.23 -7.66 7.24
N ILE A 33 -6.91 -6.37 7.29
CA ILE A 33 -7.72 -5.35 7.99
C ILE A 33 -9.08 -5.19 7.32
N LEU A 34 -9.12 -4.99 6.01
CA LEU A 34 -10.37 -4.78 5.30
C LEU A 34 -11.23 -6.04 5.25
N THR A 35 -10.61 -7.21 5.07
CA THR A 35 -11.33 -8.49 5.08
C THR A 35 -12.00 -8.74 6.44
N SER A 36 -11.25 -8.56 7.53
CA SER A 36 -11.81 -8.71 8.89
C SER A 36 -12.90 -7.68 9.18
N GLY A 37 -12.72 -6.44 8.70
CA GLY A 37 -13.73 -5.38 8.86
C GLY A 37 -15.05 -5.62 8.12
N ALA A 38 -15.04 -6.49 7.12
CA ALA A 38 -16.20 -6.89 6.33
C ALA A 38 -16.73 -8.29 6.69
N ASP A 39 -16.32 -8.87 7.83
CA ASP A 39 -16.60 -10.28 8.17
C ASP A 39 -16.34 -11.23 6.99
N GLY A 40 -15.26 -10.96 6.26
CA GLY A 40 -14.87 -11.69 5.06
C GLY A 40 -14.04 -12.93 5.36
N GLU A 41 -13.74 -13.68 4.32
CA GLU A 41 -12.97 -14.92 4.36
C GLU A 41 -11.51 -14.66 4.01
N HIS A 42 -10.59 -15.09 4.89
CA HIS A 42 -9.15 -15.09 4.63
C HIS A 42 -8.74 -16.36 3.88
N ARG A 43 -8.04 -16.18 2.77
CA ARG A 43 -7.53 -17.27 1.90
C ARG A 43 -6.02 -17.22 1.78
N LYS A 44 -5.46 -18.35 1.35
CA LYS A 44 -4.03 -18.51 1.06
C LYS A 44 -3.86 -18.97 -0.38
N PHE A 45 -2.74 -18.56 -0.98
CA PHE A 45 -2.35 -18.96 -2.31
C PHE A 45 -0.83 -19.07 -2.39
N GLU A 46 -0.30 -19.96 -3.24
CA GLU A 46 1.13 -20.07 -3.52
C GLU A 46 1.45 -19.22 -4.75
N ALA A 47 2.15 -18.10 -4.54
CA ALA A 47 2.59 -17.20 -5.59
C ALA A 47 4.11 -17.01 -5.55
N ARG A 48 4.67 -16.45 -6.61
CA ARG A 48 6.08 -16.07 -6.63
C ARG A 48 6.28 -14.72 -5.93
N ASP A 49 7.33 -14.61 -5.14
CA ASP A 49 7.77 -13.31 -4.61
C ASP A 49 8.42 -12.45 -5.70
N SER A 50 8.91 -11.27 -5.34
CA SER A 50 9.55 -10.35 -6.28
C SER A 50 10.85 -10.88 -6.92
N LEU A 51 11.45 -11.92 -6.35
CA LEU A 51 12.64 -12.61 -6.89
C LEU A 51 12.31 -13.95 -7.57
N GLY A 52 11.03 -14.26 -7.73
CA GLY A 52 10.58 -15.50 -8.38
C GLY A 52 10.55 -16.74 -7.48
N ARG A 53 10.76 -16.60 -6.17
CA ARG A 53 10.73 -17.71 -5.20
C ARG A 53 9.28 -17.99 -4.78
N GLN A 54 8.93 -19.26 -4.59
CA GLN A 54 7.60 -19.64 -4.10
C GLN A 54 7.36 -19.12 -2.68
N LYS A 55 6.18 -18.56 -2.47
CA LYS A 55 5.76 -17.97 -1.20
C LYS A 55 4.27 -18.17 -0.99
N THR A 56 3.87 -18.56 0.21
CA THR A 56 2.46 -18.52 0.62
C THR A 56 2.04 -17.09 0.88
N VAL A 57 1.06 -16.61 0.15
CA VAL A 57 0.49 -15.26 0.27
C VAL A 57 -0.92 -15.32 0.81
N HIS A 58 -1.39 -14.22 1.40
CA HIS A 58 -2.72 -14.10 1.96
C HIS A 58 -3.54 -13.08 1.17
N PHE A 59 -4.82 -13.37 0.99
CA PHE A 59 -5.78 -12.45 0.41
C PHE A 59 -7.15 -12.60 1.07
N GLY A 60 -8.03 -11.63 0.86
CA GLY A 60 -9.38 -11.64 1.42
C GLY A 60 -10.44 -11.77 0.36
N LEU A 61 -11.56 -12.36 0.75
CA LEU A 61 -12.81 -12.34 -0.02
C LEU A 61 -13.92 -11.79 0.87
N CYS A 62 -14.71 -10.85 0.35
CA CYS A 62 -15.89 -10.38 1.04
C CYS A 62 -17.04 -10.14 0.05
N ARG A 63 -18.22 -9.84 0.59
CA ARG A 63 -19.38 -9.45 -0.21
C ARG A 63 -19.74 -7.99 0.03
N ALA A 64 -20.16 -7.30 -1.01
CA ALA A 64 -20.55 -5.89 -0.95
C ALA A 64 -21.66 -5.63 0.09
N GLU A 65 -22.58 -6.57 0.30
CA GLU A 65 -23.65 -6.49 1.31
C GLU A 65 -23.16 -6.43 2.76
N ARG A 66 -21.87 -6.78 3.00
CA ARG A 66 -21.23 -6.69 4.32
C ARG A 66 -20.56 -5.34 4.57
N LEU A 67 -20.46 -4.53 3.53
CA LEU A 67 -19.81 -3.23 3.63
C LEU A 67 -20.76 -2.17 4.16
N PRO A 68 -20.26 -1.14 4.86
CA PRO A 68 -21.04 0.06 5.11
C PRO A 68 -21.52 0.68 3.79
N PRO A 69 -22.73 1.26 3.75
CA PRO A 69 -23.28 1.86 2.51
C PRO A 69 -22.32 2.85 1.84
N LYS A 70 -21.64 3.69 2.62
CA LYS A 70 -20.64 4.65 2.13
C LYS A 70 -19.47 3.98 1.41
N ALA A 71 -19.01 2.82 1.88
CA ALA A 71 -17.93 2.07 1.22
C ALA A 71 -18.42 1.49 -0.11
N GLY A 72 -19.65 0.96 -0.16
CA GLY A 72 -20.29 0.50 -1.39
C GLY A 72 -20.41 1.60 -2.43
N GLU A 73 -20.91 2.78 -2.04
CA GLU A 73 -21.01 3.96 -2.90
C GLU A 73 -19.63 4.43 -3.40
N PHE A 74 -18.64 4.51 -2.51
CA PHE A 74 -17.27 4.91 -2.85
C PHE A 74 -16.64 3.97 -3.88
N LEU A 75 -16.93 2.66 -3.79
CA LEU A 75 -16.47 1.64 -4.73
C LEU A 75 -17.39 1.46 -5.94
N SER A 76 -18.52 2.20 -6.01
CA SER A 76 -19.53 2.09 -7.08
C SER A 76 -20.15 0.69 -7.17
N LEU A 77 -20.44 0.07 -6.02
CA LEU A 77 -21.02 -1.27 -5.92
C LEU A 77 -22.56 -1.22 -5.85
N ASN A 78 -23.19 -2.28 -6.33
CA ASN A 78 -24.66 -2.46 -6.31
C ASN A 78 -25.16 -3.31 -5.13
N GLY A 79 -24.26 -3.87 -4.31
CA GLY A 79 -24.54 -4.59 -3.08
C GLY A 79 -24.56 -6.11 -3.18
N SER A 80 -24.37 -6.70 -4.37
CA SER A 80 -24.31 -8.16 -4.57
C SER A 80 -22.91 -8.69 -4.93
N GLU A 81 -21.99 -7.80 -5.20
CA GLU A 81 -20.66 -8.13 -5.72
C GLU A 81 -19.82 -8.92 -4.71
N LYS A 82 -19.05 -9.84 -5.26
CA LYS A 82 -17.95 -10.55 -4.57
C LYS A 82 -16.65 -9.82 -4.83
N ILE A 83 -15.96 -9.45 -3.77
CA ILE A 83 -14.77 -8.61 -3.80
C ILE A 83 -13.57 -9.43 -3.35
N ALA A 84 -12.48 -9.39 -4.13
CA ALA A 84 -11.18 -9.86 -3.67
C ALA A 84 -10.37 -8.67 -3.15
N ILE A 85 -9.75 -8.83 -1.99
CA ILE A 85 -8.90 -7.82 -1.34
C ILE A 85 -7.48 -8.35 -1.34
N LEU A 86 -6.62 -7.73 -2.14
CA LEU A 86 -5.24 -8.11 -2.38
C LEU A 86 -4.28 -7.04 -1.83
N GLU A 87 -3.04 -7.45 -1.58
CA GLU A 87 -2.01 -6.59 -1.02
C GLU A 87 -0.66 -6.90 -1.67
N MET A 88 -0.04 -5.92 -2.30
CA MET A 88 1.29 -6.13 -2.90
C MET A 88 2.36 -6.45 -1.86
N ALA A 89 2.29 -5.86 -0.67
CA ALA A 89 3.24 -6.13 0.41
C ALA A 89 3.28 -7.61 0.81
N SER A 90 2.15 -8.32 0.72
CA SER A 90 2.11 -9.76 1.03
C SER A 90 2.73 -10.64 -0.05
N VAL A 91 2.82 -10.16 -1.30
CA VAL A 91 3.32 -10.90 -2.47
C VAL A 91 4.75 -10.49 -2.81
N VAL A 92 4.96 -9.19 -3.00
CA VAL A 92 6.22 -8.58 -3.48
C VAL A 92 6.70 -7.51 -2.50
N GLY A 93 6.60 -7.79 -1.20
CA GLY A 93 6.92 -6.86 -0.13
C GLY A 93 8.41 -6.52 -0.05
N LEU A 94 8.71 -5.24 0.23
CA LEU A 94 10.08 -4.80 0.49
C LEU A 94 10.62 -5.35 1.81
N ALA A 95 9.75 -5.56 2.80
CA ALA A 95 10.10 -6.13 4.09
C ALA A 95 10.53 -7.61 4.01
N ASP A 96 10.13 -8.33 2.96
CA ASP A 96 10.52 -9.72 2.73
C ASP A 96 11.95 -9.87 2.19
N LEU A 97 12.52 -8.78 1.69
CA LEU A 97 13.86 -8.77 1.10
C LEU A 97 14.89 -8.33 2.12
N LYS A 98 15.96 -9.11 2.25
CA LYS A 98 17.16 -8.65 2.92
C LYS A 98 17.75 -7.46 2.17
N GLN A 99 18.54 -6.64 2.86
CA GLN A 99 19.08 -5.42 2.26
C GLN A 99 19.92 -5.70 1.01
N GLU A 100 20.70 -6.78 1.00
CA GLU A 100 21.51 -7.23 -0.13
C GLU A 100 20.71 -7.81 -1.31
N GLU A 101 19.45 -8.16 -1.08
CA GLU A 101 18.53 -8.68 -2.13
C GLU A 101 17.74 -7.55 -2.81
N ARG A 102 17.76 -6.35 -2.23
CA ARG A 102 17.00 -5.20 -2.75
C ARG A 102 17.66 -4.64 -4.00
N ASN A 103 17.08 -4.91 -5.14
CA ASN A 103 17.53 -4.39 -6.43
C ASN A 103 16.36 -4.32 -7.43
N PRO A 104 15.83 -3.12 -7.72
CA PRO A 104 14.69 -2.93 -8.63
C PRO A 104 14.92 -3.44 -10.05
N TRP A 105 16.18 -3.60 -10.49
CA TRP A 105 16.49 -4.19 -11.79
C TRP A 105 16.03 -5.65 -11.91
N ASN A 106 16.03 -6.38 -10.81
CA ASN A 106 15.81 -7.83 -10.78
C ASN A 106 14.50 -8.25 -10.10
N THR A 107 13.68 -7.29 -9.70
CA THR A 107 12.39 -7.58 -9.05
C THR A 107 11.24 -7.48 -10.04
N THR A 108 10.22 -8.29 -9.82
CA THR A 108 9.06 -8.42 -10.71
C THR A 108 7.75 -8.52 -9.94
N THR A 109 6.68 -8.01 -10.53
CA THR A 109 5.29 -8.15 -10.03
C THR A 109 4.62 -9.47 -10.48
N LEU A 110 5.35 -10.43 -10.99
CA LEU A 110 4.83 -11.65 -11.58
C LEU A 110 3.83 -12.38 -10.65
N GLY A 111 4.18 -12.55 -9.38
CA GLY A 111 3.30 -13.20 -8.38
C GLY A 111 2.01 -12.40 -8.09
N VAL A 112 2.03 -11.08 -8.27
CA VAL A 112 0.79 -10.27 -8.16
C VAL A 112 -0.18 -10.67 -9.26
N GLY A 113 0.30 -10.82 -10.49
CA GLY A 113 -0.52 -11.30 -11.60
C GLY A 113 -0.99 -12.74 -11.42
N GLU A 114 -0.18 -13.62 -10.82
CA GLU A 114 -0.60 -14.97 -10.46
C GLU A 114 -1.77 -14.96 -9.47
N LEU A 115 -1.69 -14.14 -8.44
CA LEU A 115 -2.76 -13.98 -7.46
C LEU A 115 -4.02 -13.36 -8.10
N MET A 116 -3.86 -12.37 -8.99
CA MET A 116 -4.99 -11.79 -9.73
C MET A 116 -5.69 -12.82 -10.62
N ARG A 117 -4.94 -13.68 -11.27
CA ARG A 117 -5.48 -14.80 -12.08
C ARG A 117 -6.28 -15.76 -11.21
N GLU A 118 -5.75 -16.14 -10.04
CA GLU A 118 -6.43 -17.02 -9.09
C GLU A 118 -7.77 -16.43 -8.66
N VAL A 119 -7.80 -15.18 -8.22
CA VAL A 119 -9.04 -14.57 -7.72
C VAL A 119 -10.06 -14.34 -8.83
N ALA A 120 -9.63 -14.03 -10.05
CA ALA A 120 -10.52 -13.94 -11.21
C ALA A 120 -11.19 -15.30 -11.49
N GLY A 121 -10.44 -16.41 -11.35
CA GLY A 121 -10.96 -17.77 -11.45
C GLY A 121 -11.99 -18.13 -10.38
N LEU A 122 -12.00 -17.43 -9.25
CA LEU A 122 -13.01 -17.58 -8.20
C LEU A 122 -14.33 -16.83 -8.50
N GLY A 123 -14.43 -16.14 -9.63
CA GLY A 123 -15.62 -15.39 -10.05
C GLY A 123 -15.90 -14.19 -9.14
N VAL A 124 -14.90 -13.38 -8.85
CA VAL A 124 -15.08 -12.10 -8.16
C VAL A 124 -15.50 -11.01 -9.16
N ASP A 125 -16.25 -10.04 -8.68
CA ASP A 125 -16.78 -8.93 -9.49
C ASP A 125 -15.90 -7.68 -9.40
N LEU A 126 -15.03 -7.61 -8.37
CA LEU A 126 -14.10 -6.51 -8.15
C LEU A 126 -12.81 -7.04 -7.50
N ILE A 127 -11.68 -6.50 -7.92
CA ILE A 127 -10.39 -6.63 -7.23
C ILE A 127 -10.05 -5.30 -6.56
N LEU A 128 -9.86 -5.33 -5.25
CA LEU A 128 -9.34 -4.21 -4.47
C LEU A 128 -7.87 -4.49 -4.15
N LEU A 129 -6.95 -3.66 -4.65
CA LEU A 129 -5.51 -3.86 -4.54
C LEU A 129 -4.86 -2.76 -3.71
N GLY A 130 -4.30 -3.12 -2.55
CA GLY A 130 -3.38 -2.28 -1.79
C GLY A 130 -1.96 -2.38 -2.36
N ILE A 131 -1.32 -1.24 -2.61
CA ILE A 131 -0.03 -1.21 -3.33
C ILE A 131 1.16 -0.71 -2.51
N GLY A 132 0.96 -0.32 -1.26
CA GLY A 132 2.03 0.11 -0.36
C GLY A 132 3.03 -1.01 -0.05
N GLY A 133 4.25 -0.65 0.37
CA GLY A 133 5.27 -1.60 0.81
C GLY A 133 5.93 -2.45 -0.29
N SER A 134 5.73 -2.14 -1.59
CA SER A 134 6.26 -2.93 -2.71
C SER A 134 7.78 -2.80 -2.89
N SER A 135 8.43 -3.87 -3.37
CA SER A 135 9.86 -3.92 -3.69
C SER A 135 10.18 -3.74 -5.19
N THR A 136 9.17 -3.69 -6.04
CA THR A 136 9.30 -3.77 -7.51
C THR A 136 9.29 -2.41 -8.18
N ASN A 137 9.93 -2.30 -9.37
CA ASN A 137 9.89 -1.15 -10.26
C ASN A 137 9.82 -1.60 -11.73
N ASP A 138 8.93 -2.54 -12.00
CA ASP A 138 8.79 -3.22 -13.30
C ASP A 138 7.61 -2.73 -14.13
N ALA A 139 7.08 -1.53 -13.81
CA ALA A 139 5.92 -0.94 -14.49
C ALA A 139 4.68 -1.87 -14.52
N GLY A 140 4.58 -2.83 -13.59
CA GLY A 140 3.52 -3.84 -13.54
C GLY A 140 3.60 -4.93 -14.63
N LEU A 141 4.70 -4.99 -15.38
CA LEU A 141 4.82 -5.87 -16.53
C LEU A 141 4.94 -7.35 -16.16
N GLY A 142 5.50 -7.64 -14.98
CA GLY A 142 5.47 -9.00 -14.42
C GLY A 142 4.04 -9.49 -14.20
N ALA A 143 3.18 -8.64 -13.62
CA ALA A 143 1.78 -8.99 -13.41
C ALA A 143 1.07 -9.24 -14.76
N LEU A 144 1.26 -8.36 -15.74
CA LEU A 144 0.71 -8.55 -17.08
C LEU A 144 1.22 -9.85 -17.74
N SER A 145 2.50 -10.20 -17.53
CA SER A 145 3.04 -11.47 -18.06
C SER A 145 2.33 -12.70 -17.49
N SER A 146 2.02 -12.69 -16.18
CA SER A 146 1.22 -13.74 -15.55
C SER A 146 -0.23 -13.76 -16.05
N LEU A 147 -0.73 -12.63 -16.52
CA LEU A 147 -2.09 -12.48 -17.06
C LEU A 147 -2.16 -12.74 -18.57
N GLY A 148 -1.05 -13.11 -19.22
CA GLY A 148 -1.02 -13.55 -20.60
C GLY A 148 -0.25 -12.64 -21.57
N LEU A 149 0.24 -11.45 -21.15
CA LEU A 149 1.11 -10.65 -21.99
C LEU A 149 2.43 -11.40 -22.21
N ARG A 150 2.84 -11.54 -23.47
CA ARG A 150 4.08 -12.25 -23.80
C ARG A 150 5.15 -11.30 -24.26
N PHE A 151 6.33 -11.39 -23.66
CA PHE A 151 7.54 -10.67 -24.05
C PHE A 151 8.48 -11.67 -24.76
N LEU A 152 8.86 -11.37 -25.99
CA LEU A 152 9.65 -12.25 -26.82
C LEU A 152 11.00 -11.61 -27.18
N ASP A 153 12.04 -12.44 -27.21
CA ASP A 153 13.36 -12.06 -27.69
C ASP A 153 13.47 -12.09 -29.21
N GLN A 154 14.65 -11.82 -29.75
CA GLN A 154 14.92 -11.82 -31.19
C GLN A 154 14.71 -13.20 -31.86
N ASP A 155 14.82 -14.29 -31.09
CA ASP A 155 14.62 -15.66 -31.58
C ASP A 155 13.15 -16.11 -31.44
N GLY A 156 12.26 -15.23 -30.93
CA GLY A 156 10.86 -15.53 -30.64
C GLY A 156 10.65 -16.36 -29.37
N ARG A 157 11.67 -16.48 -28.51
CA ARG A 157 11.55 -17.18 -27.23
C ARG A 157 10.94 -16.26 -26.18
N ARG A 158 10.09 -16.81 -25.34
CA ARG A 158 9.44 -16.08 -24.25
C ARG A 158 10.45 -15.72 -23.15
N ILE A 159 10.41 -14.47 -22.71
CA ILE A 159 11.06 -14.02 -21.49
C ILE A 159 10.12 -14.34 -20.32
N GLU A 160 10.47 -15.38 -19.56
CA GLU A 160 9.59 -15.95 -18.52
C GLU A 160 9.40 -15.04 -17.31
N VAL A 161 10.43 -14.26 -16.96
CA VAL A 161 10.42 -13.33 -15.84
C VAL A 161 10.80 -11.94 -16.37
N PRO A 162 9.81 -11.16 -16.83
CA PRO A 162 10.09 -9.80 -17.29
C PRO A 162 10.35 -8.89 -16.10
N CYS A 163 11.62 -8.51 -15.93
CA CYS A 163 12.07 -7.49 -14.98
C CYS A 163 12.96 -6.49 -15.73
N PRO A 164 13.25 -5.31 -15.22
CA PRO A 164 14.00 -4.29 -15.95
C PRO A 164 15.32 -4.78 -16.54
N SER A 165 16.07 -5.65 -15.87
CA SER A 165 17.32 -6.20 -16.37
C SER A 165 17.17 -7.10 -17.62
N SER A 166 15.96 -7.61 -17.90
CA SER A 166 15.68 -8.44 -19.08
C SER A 166 15.05 -7.66 -20.26
N TRP A 167 14.65 -6.40 -20.05
CA TRP A 167 13.88 -5.65 -21.05
C TRP A 167 14.64 -5.29 -22.32
N ASN A 168 15.97 -5.21 -22.25
CA ASN A 168 16.81 -5.01 -23.41
C ASN A 168 16.73 -6.17 -24.42
N GLN A 169 16.34 -7.37 -23.99
CA GLN A 169 16.14 -8.55 -24.81
C GLN A 169 14.77 -8.57 -25.51
N VAL A 170 13.82 -7.76 -25.05
CA VAL A 170 12.45 -7.72 -25.61
C VAL A 170 12.48 -7.06 -26.98
N THR A 171 12.12 -7.82 -28.01
CA THR A 171 11.97 -7.33 -29.39
C THR A 171 10.52 -7.30 -29.85
N ARG A 172 9.66 -8.13 -29.28
CA ARG A 172 8.23 -8.23 -29.63
C ARG A 172 7.38 -8.44 -28.37
N ILE A 173 6.19 -7.85 -28.37
CA ILE A 173 5.18 -8.00 -27.34
C ILE A 173 3.91 -8.54 -28.00
N GLU A 174 3.33 -9.61 -27.43
CA GLU A 174 2.09 -10.23 -27.92
C GLU A 174 1.01 -10.16 -26.84
N THR A 175 -0.20 -9.79 -27.26
CA THR A 175 -1.34 -9.49 -26.38
C THR A 175 -2.49 -10.50 -26.51
N ASP A 176 -2.40 -11.45 -27.44
CA ASP A 176 -3.52 -12.34 -27.83
C ASP A 176 -4.01 -13.26 -26.69
N ASP A 177 -3.13 -13.54 -25.73
CA ASP A 177 -3.44 -14.43 -24.60
C ASP A 177 -3.82 -13.69 -23.32
N LEU A 178 -3.99 -12.36 -23.36
CA LEU A 178 -4.41 -11.60 -22.21
C LEU A 178 -5.80 -12.04 -21.74
N MET A 179 -5.87 -12.54 -20.51
CA MET A 179 -7.14 -12.96 -19.89
C MET A 179 -7.95 -11.75 -19.44
N ALA A 180 -9.27 -11.92 -19.38
CA ALA A 180 -10.15 -10.90 -18.79
C ALA A 180 -9.97 -10.85 -17.25
N LEU A 181 -10.01 -9.65 -16.69
CA LEU A 181 -10.11 -9.42 -15.26
C LEU A 181 -11.39 -8.62 -14.95
N PRO A 182 -11.96 -8.77 -13.75
CA PRO A 182 -12.92 -7.80 -13.25
C PRO A 182 -12.26 -6.44 -13.05
N PRO A 183 -13.04 -5.35 -12.90
CA PRO A 183 -12.51 -4.03 -12.55
C PRO A 183 -11.55 -4.10 -11.36
N VAL A 184 -10.48 -3.29 -11.41
CA VAL A 184 -9.46 -3.20 -10.36
C VAL A 184 -9.48 -1.82 -9.72
N VAL A 185 -9.77 -1.75 -8.44
CA VAL A 185 -9.62 -0.54 -7.63
C VAL A 185 -8.28 -0.61 -6.90
N ILE A 186 -7.43 0.37 -7.13
CA ILE A 186 -6.11 0.47 -6.53
C ILE A 186 -6.12 1.53 -5.42
N ALA A 187 -5.81 1.12 -4.19
CA ALA A 187 -5.63 2.03 -3.06
C ALA A 187 -4.28 2.73 -3.18
N CYS A 188 -4.29 4.04 -3.49
CA CYS A 188 -3.10 4.82 -3.80
C CYS A 188 -3.22 6.26 -3.27
N ASP A 189 -2.35 6.64 -2.32
CA ASP A 189 -2.34 7.98 -1.73
C ASP A 189 -1.32 8.94 -2.37
N VAL A 190 -0.51 8.44 -3.32
CA VAL A 190 0.50 9.24 -4.00
C VAL A 190 0.09 9.59 -5.43
N LYS A 191 0.63 10.69 -5.96
CA LYS A 191 0.29 11.21 -7.29
C LYS A 191 1.44 11.11 -8.30
N ASN A 192 2.51 10.40 -7.96
CA ASN A 192 3.68 10.24 -8.79
C ASN A 192 3.31 9.57 -10.13
N ARG A 193 3.79 10.13 -11.22
CA ARG A 193 3.65 9.57 -12.56
C ARG A 193 4.66 8.44 -12.77
N LEU A 194 4.56 7.72 -13.88
CA LEU A 194 5.50 6.65 -14.18
C LEU A 194 6.92 7.18 -14.34
N LEU A 195 7.10 8.25 -15.09
CA LEU A 195 8.39 8.83 -15.47
C LEU A 195 8.58 10.25 -14.91
N GLY A 196 9.82 10.72 -14.98
CA GLY A 196 10.22 12.08 -14.62
C GLY A 196 10.87 12.20 -13.25
N PRO A 197 11.33 13.40 -12.86
CA PRO A 197 12.04 13.61 -11.60
C PRO A 197 11.26 13.23 -10.34
N GLU A 198 9.94 13.31 -10.42
CA GLU A 198 9.01 12.86 -9.37
C GLU A 198 8.35 11.52 -9.72
N GLY A 199 8.87 10.80 -10.70
CA GLY A 199 8.35 9.52 -11.18
C GLY A 199 8.71 8.34 -10.29
N ALA A 200 8.25 7.15 -10.71
CA ALA A 200 8.42 5.90 -9.96
C ALA A 200 9.88 5.62 -9.58
N THR A 201 10.78 5.71 -10.55
CA THR A 201 12.20 5.37 -10.39
C THR A 201 12.91 6.33 -9.45
N HIS A 202 12.80 7.64 -9.70
CA HIS A 202 13.49 8.65 -8.91
C HIS A 202 12.97 8.76 -7.48
N GLN A 203 11.66 8.66 -7.30
CA GLN A 203 11.05 8.83 -5.99
C GLN A 203 11.15 7.58 -5.11
N PHE A 204 11.00 6.39 -5.69
CA PHE A 204 10.89 5.16 -4.90
C PHE A 204 12.03 4.17 -5.12
N GLY A 205 12.85 4.34 -6.16
CA GLY A 205 13.98 3.46 -6.47
C GLY A 205 15.01 3.37 -5.33
N PRO A 206 15.46 4.48 -4.73
CA PRO A 206 16.46 4.44 -3.67
C PRO A 206 16.06 3.59 -2.46
N GLN A 207 14.83 3.72 -1.97
CA GLN A 207 14.34 2.91 -0.84
C GLN A 207 14.23 1.41 -1.18
N LYS A 208 14.14 1.06 -2.47
CA LYS A 208 14.10 -0.31 -2.98
C LYS A 208 15.50 -0.87 -3.29
N GLY A 209 16.55 -0.11 -2.96
CA GLY A 209 17.94 -0.53 -3.11
C GLY A 209 18.59 -0.10 -4.43
N LEU A 210 17.97 0.80 -5.20
CA LEU A 210 18.59 1.34 -6.41
C LEU A 210 19.65 2.38 -6.04
N PRO A 211 20.93 2.21 -6.44
CA PRO A 211 21.97 3.22 -6.26
C PRO A 211 21.64 4.52 -7.02
N GLU A 212 22.00 5.67 -6.47
CA GLU A 212 21.71 6.97 -7.08
C GLU A 212 22.29 7.12 -8.50
N ASN A 213 23.48 6.54 -8.74
CA ASN A 213 24.12 6.56 -10.04
C ASN A 213 23.44 5.69 -11.10
N GLU A 214 22.48 4.82 -10.70
CA GLU A 214 21.72 3.95 -11.61
C GLU A 214 20.29 4.46 -11.87
N LEU A 215 19.88 5.56 -11.22
CA LEU A 215 18.54 6.13 -11.39
C LEU A 215 18.24 6.49 -12.85
N ALA A 216 19.19 7.15 -13.51
CA ALA A 216 19.02 7.54 -14.91
C ALA A 216 18.95 6.34 -15.86
N ASP A 217 19.71 5.28 -15.58
CA ASP A 217 19.74 4.09 -16.42
C ASP A 217 18.41 3.30 -16.31
N LEU A 218 17.88 3.15 -15.07
CA LEU A 218 16.59 2.49 -14.89
C LEU A 218 15.45 3.33 -15.48
N GLU A 219 15.49 4.64 -15.34
CA GLU A 219 14.50 5.55 -15.95
C GLU A 219 14.53 5.44 -17.47
N ALA A 220 15.72 5.35 -18.09
CA ALA A 220 15.87 5.13 -19.52
C ALA A 220 15.30 3.77 -19.95
N ALA A 221 15.54 2.71 -19.17
CA ALA A 221 14.97 1.38 -19.45
C ALA A 221 13.43 1.38 -19.40
N VAL A 222 12.83 2.08 -18.42
CA VAL A 222 11.37 2.26 -18.35
C VAL A 222 10.85 3.04 -19.55
N THR A 223 11.56 4.10 -19.96
CA THR A 223 11.20 4.93 -21.13
C THR A 223 11.24 4.12 -22.43
N ASP A 224 12.28 3.32 -22.63
CA ASP A 224 12.41 2.45 -23.82
C ASP A 224 11.31 1.38 -23.83
N MET A 225 10.99 0.79 -22.68
CA MET A 225 9.92 -0.17 -22.57
C MET A 225 8.55 0.47 -22.84
N LEU A 226 8.29 1.68 -22.34
CA LEU A 226 7.08 2.44 -22.66
C LEU A 226 6.94 2.66 -24.18
N ALA A 227 8.04 2.95 -24.88
CA ALA A 227 8.02 3.11 -26.33
C ALA A 227 7.67 1.81 -27.08
N LYS A 228 8.13 0.66 -26.57
CA LYS A 228 7.75 -0.66 -27.10
C LYS A 228 6.28 -0.97 -26.83
N LEU A 229 5.80 -0.73 -25.60
CA LEU A 229 4.41 -0.94 -25.21
C LEU A 229 3.42 -0.08 -26.03
N ALA A 230 3.80 1.15 -26.36
CA ALA A 230 2.98 2.06 -27.14
C ALA A 230 2.66 1.57 -28.58
N GLN A 231 3.38 0.55 -29.06
CA GLN A 231 3.09 -0.08 -30.36
C GLN A 231 1.85 -1.00 -30.27
N ASN A 232 1.59 -1.60 -29.11
CA ASN A 232 0.47 -2.50 -28.88
C ASN A 232 -0.67 -1.82 -28.09
N PHE A 233 -0.33 -0.82 -27.26
CA PHE A 233 -1.26 -0.07 -26.42
C PHE A 233 -1.18 1.43 -26.77
N PRO A 234 -2.02 1.95 -27.66
CA PRO A 234 -1.94 3.34 -28.14
C PRO A 234 -2.03 4.39 -27.03
N THR A 235 -2.74 4.08 -25.94
CA THR A 235 -2.94 4.97 -24.78
C THR A 235 -1.79 4.89 -23.77
N ALA A 236 -0.77 4.05 -23.97
CA ALA A 236 0.31 3.83 -22.98
C ALA A 236 1.01 5.13 -22.56
N ARG A 237 1.29 6.03 -23.52
CA ARG A 237 1.92 7.33 -23.21
C ARG A 237 1.00 8.23 -22.36
N GLU A 238 -0.29 8.26 -22.66
CA GLU A 238 -1.27 9.02 -21.89
C GLU A 238 -1.38 8.49 -20.46
N ILE A 239 -1.49 7.17 -20.31
CA ILE A 239 -1.58 6.51 -19.02
C ILE A 239 -0.31 6.78 -18.19
N SER A 240 0.89 6.79 -18.79
CA SER A 240 2.14 7.05 -18.06
C SER A 240 2.19 8.45 -17.40
N GLU A 241 1.44 9.41 -17.94
CA GLU A 241 1.33 10.78 -17.44
C GLU A 241 0.21 10.96 -16.38
N MET A 242 -0.64 9.96 -16.17
CA MET A 242 -1.72 10.06 -15.19
C MET A 242 -1.16 10.04 -13.75
N PRO A 243 -1.73 10.87 -12.85
CA PRO A 243 -1.32 10.87 -11.45
C PRO A 243 -1.53 9.51 -10.78
N GLY A 244 -0.51 9.04 -10.04
CA GLY A 244 -0.55 7.79 -9.28
C GLY A 244 -0.10 6.55 -10.06
N THR A 245 0.06 6.64 -11.39
CA THR A 245 0.46 5.48 -12.20
C THR A 245 1.88 5.00 -11.92
N GLY A 246 2.76 5.85 -11.38
CA GLY A 246 4.11 5.48 -10.94
C GLY A 246 4.18 4.85 -9.54
N ALA A 247 3.10 4.90 -8.78
CA ALA A 247 3.08 4.31 -7.46
C ALA A 247 3.44 2.83 -7.50
N ALA A 248 4.11 2.37 -6.44
CA ALA A 248 4.54 0.97 -6.30
C ALA A 248 5.33 0.43 -7.51
N GLY A 249 6.12 1.30 -8.18
CA GLY A 249 6.94 0.93 -9.33
C GLY A 249 6.15 0.71 -10.61
N GLY A 250 4.96 1.30 -10.72
CA GLY A 250 4.19 1.35 -11.95
C GLY A 250 3.13 0.26 -12.12
N ILE A 251 2.72 -0.42 -11.04
CA ILE A 251 1.66 -1.45 -11.15
C ILE A 251 0.35 -0.85 -11.69
N GLY A 252 0.00 0.40 -11.26
CA GLY A 252 -1.17 1.10 -11.77
C GLY A 252 -1.08 1.38 -13.26
N PHE A 253 0.09 1.78 -13.75
CA PHE A 253 0.36 1.93 -15.18
C PHE A 253 0.12 0.61 -15.93
N GLY A 254 0.82 -0.46 -15.51
CA GLY A 254 0.73 -1.75 -16.21
C GLY A 254 -0.71 -2.27 -16.31
N LEU A 255 -1.44 -2.29 -15.21
CA LEU A 255 -2.82 -2.76 -15.21
C LEU A 255 -3.75 -1.89 -16.09
N SER A 256 -3.54 -0.57 -16.09
CA SER A 256 -4.35 0.36 -16.90
C SER A 256 -4.13 0.22 -18.41
N LEU A 257 -3.10 -0.48 -18.86
CA LEU A 257 -2.90 -0.74 -20.29
C LEU A 257 -4.01 -1.58 -20.91
N ASN A 258 -4.60 -2.51 -20.16
CA ASN A 258 -5.56 -3.48 -20.69
C ASN A 258 -6.82 -3.67 -19.83
N TYR A 259 -6.83 -3.22 -18.58
CA TYR A 259 -7.92 -3.49 -17.66
C TYR A 259 -8.62 -2.20 -17.20
N GLU A 260 -9.88 -2.31 -16.85
CA GLU A 260 -10.61 -1.25 -16.17
C GLU A 260 -10.00 -1.04 -14.77
N THR A 261 -9.25 0.05 -14.62
CA THR A 261 -8.57 0.39 -13.36
C THR A 261 -9.00 1.76 -12.87
N SER A 262 -9.14 1.89 -11.56
CA SER A 262 -9.35 3.18 -10.90
C SER A 262 -8.45 3.31 -9.69
N LEU A 263 -7.78 4.47 -9.55
CA LEU A 263 -6.98 4.79 -8.39
C LEU A 263 -7.85 5.57 -7.39
N LYS A 264 -7.94 5.06 -6.17
CA LYS A 264 -8.70 5.69 -5.08
C LYS A 264 -7.76 5.98 -3.91
N PRO A 265 -7.92 7.13 -3.22
CA PRO A 265 -7.12 7.40 -2.02
C PRO A 265 -7.33 6.32 -0.97
N GLY A 266 -6.24 5.70 -0.48
CA GLY A 266 -6.29 4.60 0.47
C GLY A 266 -6.89 5.02 1.81
N PHE A 267 -6.55 6.22 2.30
CA PHE A 267 -7.16 6.74 3.51
C PHE A 267 -8.66 6.99 3.36
N SER A 268 -9.12 7.52 2.22
CA SER A 268 -10.56 7.71 1.97
C SER A 268 -11.30 6.37 1.91
N LEU A 269 -10.69 5.36 1.31
CA LEU A 269 -11.24 4.01 1.30
C LEU A 269 -11.42 3.47 2.72
N LEU A 270 -10.38 3.61 3.56
CA LEU A 270 -10.41 3.19 4.95
C LEU A 270 -11.50 3.93 5.75
N ASP A 271 -11.60 5.25 5.55
CA ASP A 271 -12.64 6.07 6.21
C ASP A 271 -14.04 5.58 5.86
N HIS A 272 -14.32 5.36 4.56
CA HIS A 272 -15.62 4.84 4.14
C HIS A 272 -15.89 3.41 4.64
N TRP A 273 -14.82 2.58 4.76
CA TRP A 273 -14.92 1.19 5.22
C TRP A 273 -15.21 1.07 6.73
N PHE A 274 -14.65 1.96 7.54
CA PHE A 274 -14.76 1.88 9.00
C PHE A 274 -15.54 3.05 9.63
N GLY A 275 -15.95 4.05 8.87
CA GLY A 275 -16.62 5.24 9.37
C GLY A 275 -15.71 6.07 10.29
N LEU A 276 -14.41 6.16 9.95
CA LEU A 276 -13.39 6.77 10.81
C LEU A 276 -13.68 8.22 11.12
N GLU A 277 -14.08 9.03 10.12
CA GLU A 277 -14.44 10.44 10.31
C GLU A 277 -15.61 10.59 11.29
N GLU A 278 -16.62 9.73 11.19
CA GLU A 278 -17.78 9.73 12.10
C GLU A 278 -17.37 9.37 13.53
N GLN A 279 -16.52 8.36 13.69
CA GLN A 279 -16.00 7.95 14.99
C GLN A 279 -15.16 9.07 15.63
N ILE A 280 -14.28 9.71 14.86
CA ILE A 280 -13.50 10.87 15.32
C ILE A 280 -14.42 12.00 15.78
N GLY A 281 -15.45 12.31 15.00
CA GLY A 281 -16.41 13.38 15.34
C GLY A 281 -17.16 13.15 16.66
N LYS A 282 -17.37 11.89 17.05
CA LYS A 282 -18.09 11.50 18.29
C LYS A 282 -17.18 11.29 19.50
N SER A 283 -15.86 11.19 19.30
CA SER A 283 -14.90 10.87 20.36
C SER A 283 -14.41 12.13 21.09
N ASP A 284 -14.10 12.04 22.37
CA ASP A 284 -13.51 13.11 23.17
C ASP A 284 -11.98 13.18 23.03
N LEU A 285 -11.35 12.03 22.83
CA LEU A 285 -9.91 11.87 22.66
C LEU A 285 -9.66 10.88 21.52
N ILE A 286 -8.77 11.27 20.63
CA ILE A 286 -8.28 10.43 19.54
C ILE A 286 -6.87 9.96 19.91
N LEU A 287 -6.62 8.66 19.78
CA LEU A 287 -5.31 8.07 19.94
C LEU A 287 -4.89 7.43 18.60
N THR A 288 -3.77 7.86 18.07
CA THR A 288 -3.17 7.30 16.86
C THR A 288 -1.66 7.14 17.01
N GLY A 289 -0.99 6.53 16.06
CA GLY A 289 0.46 6.40 16.13
C GLY A 289 1.07 5.66 14.95
N GLU A 290 2.40 5.71 14.92
CA GLU A 290 3.22 5.08 13.90
C GLU A 290 4.59 4.67 14.45
N GLY A 291 5.41 4.00 13.63
CA GLY A 291 6.76 3.61 14.04
C GLY A 291 7.68 4.80 14.26
N ARG A 292 7.65 5.78 13.37
CA ARG A 292 8.44 7.01 13.43
C ARG A 292 7.63 8.18 12.90
N PHE A 293 7.53 9.23 13.70
CA PHE A 293 6.94 10.49 13.28
C PHE A 293 8.03 11.45 12.82
N ASP A 294 8.06 11.77 11.53
CA ASP A 294 9.00 12.68 10.89
C ASP A 294 8.31 13.55 9.83
N ARG A 295 9.05 14.35 9.09
CA ARG A 295 8.50 15.21 8.03
C ARG A 295 7.71 14.44 6.97
N THR A 296 8.09 13.17 6.69
CA THR A 296 7.36 12.35 5.71
C THR A 296 6.00 11.90 6.22
N SER A 297 5.82 11.82 7.55
CA SER A 297 4.52 11.54 8.18
C SER A 297 3.49 12.60 7.82
N MET A 298 3.90 13.87 7.70
CA MET A 298 3.02 15.00 7.36
C MET A 298 2.64 15.09 5.86
N SER A 299 3.13 14.16 5.04
CA SER A 299 2.83 14.09 3.60
C SER A 299 1.56 13.31 3.26
N GLY A 300 0.59 13.20 4.19
CA GLY A 300 -0.71 12.55 3.94
C GLY A 300 -0.78 11.08 4.33
N LYS A 301 0.15 10.59 5.18
CA LYS A 301 0.06 9.24 5.74
C LYS A 301 -1.09 9.12 6.76
N GLY A 302 -1.56 7.90 6.97
CA GLY A 302 -2.73 7.59 7.81
C GLY A 302 -2.81 8.35 9.15
N PRO A 303 -1.77 8.36 10.02
CA PRO A 303 -1.80 9.10 11.28
C PRO A 303 -1.98 10.61 11.10
N PHE A 304 -1.41 11.20 10.06
CA PHE A 304 -1.55 12.63 9.79
C PHE A 304 -2.97 13.00 9.31
N GLU A 305 -3.62 12.17 8.54
CA GLU A 305 -5.02 12.37 8.15
C GLU A 305 -5.94 12.28 9.39
N VAL A 306 -5.61 11.39 10.35
CA VAL A 306 -6.31 11.34 11.64
C VAL A 306 -6.14 12.64 12.43
N ILE A 307 -4.92 13.22 12.48
CA ILE A 307 -4.67 14.53 13.09
C ILE A 307 -5.51 15.63 12.42
N ARG A 308 -5.55 15.64 11.09
CA ARG A 308 -6.36 16.62 10.32
C ARG A 308 -7.84 16.50 10.62
N LEU A 309 -8.37 15.29 10.68
CA LEU A 309 -9.77 15.05 11.04
C LEU A 309 -10.05 15.46 12.50
N ALA A 310 -9.20 15.06 13.45
CA ALA A 310 -9.33 15.47 14.84
C ALA A 310 -9.36 17.00 14.99
N HIS A 311 -8.48 17.71 14.28
CA HIS A 311 -8.46 19.18 14.26
C HIS A 311 -9.76 19.76 13.67
N ARG A 312 -10.24 19.22 12.54
CA ARG A 312 -11.50 19.63 11.90
C ARG A 312 -12.69 19.55 12.87
N TYR A 313 -12.74 18.46 13.65
CA TYR A 313 -13.79 18.21 14.64
C TYR A 313 -13.49 18.80 16.02
N LYS A 314 -12.38 19.56 16.17
CA LYS A 314 -11.94 20.18 17.43
C LYS A 314 -11.79 19.15 18.55
N ARG A 315 -11.23 17.98 18.22
CA ARG A 315 -10.97 16.88 19.15
C ARG A 315 -9.50 16.88 19.55
N LYS A 316 -9.23 16.47 20.81
CA LYS A 316 -7.86 16.24 21.25
C LYS A 316 -7.29 15.01 20.54
N CYS A 317 -6.07 15.11 20.04
CA CYS A 317 -5.38 14.01 19.37
C CYS A 317 -4.05 13.74 20.07
N LEU A 318 -3.83 12.52 20.47
CA LEU A 318 -2.57 12.03 21.02
C LEU A 318 -1.93 11.08 20.00
N VAL A 319 -0.76 11.43 19.51
CA VAL A 319 0.05 10.59 18.63
C VAL A 319 1.14 9.93 19.46
N LEU A 320 1.22 8.61 19.41
CA LEU A 320 2.30 7.82 20.01
C LEU A 320 3.17 7.22 18.91
N ALA A 321 4.43 7.59 18.86
CA ALA A 321 5.37 7.05 17.88
C ALA A 321 6.55 6.36 18.57
N GLY A 322 7.15 5.38 17.89
CA GLY A 322 8.36 4.74 18.39
C GLY A 322 9.50 5.74 18.55
N SER A 323 9.66 6.64 17.56
CA SER A 323 10.57 7.80 17.63
C SER A 323 9.91 9.02 17.01
N VAL A 324 10.34 10.21 17.42
CA VAL A 324 9.79 11.50 16.99
C VAL A 324 10.93 12.43 16.59
N GLU A 325 10.83 12.97 15.38
CA GLU A 325 11.71 14.07 14.94
C GLU A 325 11.19 15.39 15.53
N GLU A 326 12.02 16.08 16.30
CA GLU A 326 11.59 17.26 17.06
C GLU A 326 11.12 18.43 16.18
N GLU A 327 11.71 18.58 14.99
CA GLU A 327 11.31 19.62 14.03
C GLU A 327 9.93 19.35 13.45
N ALA A 328 9.66 18.11 13.04
CA ALA A 328 8.35 17.67 12.56
C ALA A 328 7.28 17.78 13.65
N ARG A 329 7.65 17.44 14.90
CA ARG A 329 6.75 17.61 16.06
C ARG A 329 6.34 19.06 16.26
N ARG A 330 7.30 20.00 16.26
CA ARG A 330 7.02 21.43 16.42
C ARG A 330 6.12 21.95 15.32
N GLU A 331 6.47 21.68 14.08
CA GLU A 331 5.68 22.09 12.91
C GLU A 331 4.23 21.56 12.99
N CYS A 332 4.06 20.31 13.40
CA CYS A 332 2.73 19.70 13.52
C CYS A 332 1.91 20.33 14.65
N ILE A 333 2.50 20.56 15.84
CA ILE A 333 1.80 21.14 16.99
C ILE A 333 1.43 22.61 16.72
N ASP A 334 2.31 23.39 16.09
CA ASP A 334 2.04 24.78 15.71
C ASP A 334 0.84 24.86 14.76
N ARG A 335 0.71 23.92 13.86
CA ARG A 335 -0.39 23.83 12.89
C ARG A 335 -1.68 23.25 13.50
N PHE A 336 -1.55 22.33 14.46
CA PHE A 336 -2.63 21.57 15.08
C PHE A 336 -2.55 21.63 16.63
N PRO A 337 -2.98 22.73 17.27
CA PRO A 337 -2.74 22.96 18.70
C PRO A 337 -3.42 21.96 19.68
N LEU A 338 -4.40 21.20 19.20
CA LEU A 338 -5.05 20.15 20.01
C LEU A 338 -4.37 18.79 19.86
N CYS A 339 -3.27 18.73 19.08
CA CYS A 339 -2.47 17.54 18.91
C CYS A 339 -1.29 17.54 19.89
N SER A 340 -1.02 16.40 20.51
CA SER A 340 0.22 16.11 21.23
C SER A 340 0.88 14.89 20.61
N ILE A 341 2.21 14.95 20.51
CA ILE A 341 3.02 13.88 19.88
C ILE A 341 4.09 13.45 20.86
N GLU A 342 4.11 12.17 21.19
CA GLU A 342 4.98 11.61 22.20
C GLU A 342 5.73 10.39 21.68
N ALA A 343 7.02 10.32 21.97
CA ALA A 343 7.80 9.11 21.74
C ALA A 343 7.60 8.12 22.89
N PHE A 344 7.43 6.83 22.54
CA PHE A 344 7.44 5.75 23.53
C PHE A 344 8.75 4.94 23.48
N GLY A 345 9.52 5.01 22.42
CA GLY A 345 10.85 4.43 22.35
C GLY A 345 11.83 5.17 23.25
N ARG A 346 12.93 4.51 23.59
CA ARG A 346 13.95 5.02 24.49
C ARG A 346 15.24 5.25 23.72
N GLU A 347 15.89 6.39 23.96
CA GLU A 347 17.17 6.77 23.32
C GLU A 347 18.37 5.94 23.81
N ASP A 348 18.27 5.37 25.03
CA ASP A 348 19.30 4.52 25.62
C ASP A 348 19.26 3.06 25.13
N LEU A 349 18.26 2.70 24.32
CA LEU A 349 18.10 1.39 23.71
C LEU A 349 18.48 1.41 22.22
N THR A 350 19.03 0.31 21.75
CA THR A 350 19.23 0.10 20.30
C THR A 350 17.90 0.02 19.56
N LEU A 351 17.91 0.14 18.23
CA LEU A 351 16.71 0.01 17.41
C LEU A 351 16.05 -1.38 17.60
N GLU A 352 16.85 -2.44 17.64
CA GLU A 352 16.38 -3.82 17.84
C GLU A 352 15.72 -4.01 19.21
N GLU A 353 16.33 -3.46 20.27
CA GLU A 353 15.79 -3.49 21.63
C GLU A 353 14.47 -2.70 21.71
N ASN A 354 14.40 -1.52 21.09
CA ASN A 354 13.18 -0.74 21.02
C ASN A 354 12.07 -1.50 20.29
N PHE A 355 12.36 -2.18 19.19
CA PHE A 355 11.37 -3.01 18.50
C PHE A 355 10.90 -4.20 19.36
N SER A 356 11.81 -4.93 19.98
CA SER A 356 11.48 -6.09 20.81
C SER A 356 10.65 -5.70 22.05
N GLN A 357 10.89 -4.52 22.62
CA GLN A 357 10.20 -4.00 23.81
C GLN A 357 9.03 -3.07 23.47
N ALA A 358 8.76 -2.79 22.20
CA ALA A 358 7.74 -1.83 21.77
C ALA A 358 6.37 -1.99 22.46
N PRO A 359 5.82 -3.21 22.63
CA PRO A 359 4.53 -3.38 23.33
C PRO A 359 4.54 -2.90 24.78
N SER A 360 5.60 -3.19 25.54
CA SER A 360 5.74 -2.79 26.94
C SER A 360 6.01 -1.30 27.11
N LEU A 361 6.89 -0.75 26.26
CA LEU A 361 7.20 0.69 26.22
C LEU A 361 5.96 1.51 25.87
N PHE A 362 5.22 1.09 24.85
CA PHE A 362 3.96 1.72 24.46
C PHE A 362 2.94 1.72 25.59
N LYS A 363 2.73 0.57 26.24
CA LYS A 363 1.80 0.45 27.35
C LYS A 363 2.18 1.36 28.51
N ALA A 364 3.45 1.34 28.93
CA ALA A 364 3.96 2.18 30.01
C ALA A 364 3.78 3.68 29.71
N LYS A 365 4.12 4.12 28.49
CA LYS A 365 3.95 5.51 28.06
C LYS A 365 2.47 5.91 28.06
N LEU A 366 1.60 5.07 27.51
CA LEU A 366 0.17 5.34 27.45
C LEU A 366 -0.45 5.49 28.85
N GLU A 367 -0.04 4.65 29.80
CA GLU A 367 -0.49 4.71 31.19
C GLU A 367 -0.13 6.03 31.88
N THR A 368 0.96 6.69 31.50
CA THR A 368 1.34 8.01 32.03
C THR A 368 0.56 9.17 31.40
N LEU A 369 0.03 8.99 30.21
CA LEU A 369 -0.63 10.05 29.43
C LEU A 369 -2.16 10.03 29.55
N LEU A 370 -2.74 8.86 29.83
CA LEU A 370 -4.18 8.75 30.05
C LEU A 370 -4.53 9.32 31.45
N PRO A 371 -5.60 10.13 31.54
CA PRO A 371 -6.06 10.63 32.82
C PRO A 371 -6.44 9.47 33.77
N SER A 372 -6.04 9.60 35.04
CA SER A 372 -6.34 8.65 36.11
C SER A 372 -7.83 8.62 36.45
#